data_3169f305de9aee8a6c25b2d4c59416b8
#
_entry.id   3169f305de9aee8a6c25b2d4c59416b8
#
_cell.length_a   1.000
_cell.length_b   1.000
_cell.length_c   1.000
_cell.angle_alpha   90.00
_cell.angle_beta   90.00
_cell.angle_gamma   90.00
#
_symmetry.space_group_name_H-M   'P 1'
#
loop_
_entity.id
_entity.type
_entity.pdbx_description
1 polymer ?
#
loop_
_entity_poly.entity_id
_entity_poly.type
_entity_poly.pdbx_seq_one_letter_code
_entity_poly.pdbx_strand_id
1 'polypeptide(L)'
;RDVELCVELDRQQEIIPFWDEVRSFVGCKLEDAPTPGDAVDMYVLHEAHGRFALPSKGQQEAGEEYEGGAVFEPITGVKENVTVLDLKSLYPMCMTTINASPETRVDPDEYDGETYEAPTGTHFRKEPDGVNREMITELLDEREEKKALRNEHEPGTPEYEQYDRQQGAVKVIMNCFTPDTEVLTPDGVRDITDLEIGDEVYSLDPETEKLEIKPVVETHAYPDYDGDLIDIETSKIDFRVTPNHRMLVRKNETNGITEDEYRFVEAGDLDRATNYELPHDWDGPDGEERTEVDLTELIDGDYEVWVRPSVHGHTFTAELGWTPRRVPKADIGQTGYVFTAEEFENHREYIESVCETSFVHRESGRKWVPRTYDGDDFLDLLAWFVTEGSVYTSKDKQFGEKFRGSATTVNLAQDKLPVADGGVDHHATIGELLDDMGFDYYVDDRCYTVTSKLLGDLLTSRCGDGSFEKQIPEFVFDCSSRQKRRFLEVLIDGDGDRQVNSWRYSTSSDALRDDVLRLCTHLGLTANYNRDSGSWRIYVTEGSKNTLRMHRSSSRSTAENGVYCVTVEDNHTLLAGRNGTFQFVGQSLYGVSGWDKFRLYDKEAAAAITATGRDVIEFTDEAANE
;
A
#
# COMPACT_ATOMS: atom_id res chain seq x y z
N ARG A 1 15.62 -10.72 -42.12
CA ARG A 1 16.43 -10.28 -40.98
C ARG A 1 15.70 -10.53 -39.64
N ASP A 2 14.42 -10.10 -39.51
CA ASP A 2 13.67 -10.24 -38.26
C ASP A 2 13.40 -11.72 -37.90
N VAL A 3 13.04 -12.54 -38.90
CA VAL A 3 12.87 -13.99 -38.71
C VAL A 3 14.21 -14.70 -38.38
N GLU A 4 15.31 -14.21 -38.94
CA GLU A 4 16.66 -14.73 -38.65
C GLU A 4 17.05 -14.37 -37.21
N LEU A 5 16.68 -13.16 -36.72
CA LEU A 5 16.89 -12.75 -35.33
C LEU A 5 16.08 -13.61 -34.35
N CYS A 6 14.79 -13.91 -34.66
CA CYS A 6 14.00 -14.80 -33.83
C CYS A 6 14.62 -16.19 -33.70
N VAL A 7 15.12 -16.77 -34.82
CA VAL A 7 15.80 -18.07 -34.80
C VAL A 7 17.13 -18.01 -34.03
N GLU A 8 17.84 -16.88 -34.11
CA GLU A 8 19.10 -16.69 -33.37
C GLU A 8 18.86 -16.54 -31.89
N LEU A 9 17.83 -15.77 -31.49
CA LEU A 9 17.36 -15.63 -30.10
C LEU A 9 16.95 -16.97 -29.51
N ASP A 10 16.13 -17.73 -30.24
CA ASP A 10 15.73 -19.08 -29.79
C ASP A 10 16.96 -20.01 -29.61
N ARG A 11 17.94 -19.94 -30.49
CA ARG A 11 19.19 -20.72 -30.36
C ARG A 11 20.07 -20.30 -29.20
N GLN A 12 20.05 -19.00 -28.82
CA GLN A 12 20.84 -18.47 -27.70
C GLN A 12 20.15 -18.70 -26.36
N GLN A 13 18.83 -18.54 -26.33
CA GLN A 13 18.03 -18.60 -25.11
C GLN A 13 17.32 -19.94 -24.90
N GLU A 14 17.37 -20.83 -25.89
CA GLU A 14 16.72 -22.16 -25.89
C GLU A 14 15.23 -22.14 -25.53
N ILE A 15 14.52 -21.05 -25.93
CA ILE A 15 13.12 -20.77 -25.57
C ILE A 15 12.20 -21.92 -25.96
N ILE A 16 12.24 -22.36 -27.24
CA ILE A 16 11.41 -23.48 -27.72
C ILE A 16 11.80 -24.78 -27.03
N PRO A 17 13.08 -25.14 -26.87
CA PRO A 17 13.46 -26.32 -26.09
C PRO A 17 12.93 -26.30 -24.65
N PHE A 18 12.97 -25.16 -23.96
CA PHE A 18 12.47 -25.03 -22.61
C PHE A 18 10.94 -25.28 -22.53
N TRP A 19 10.15 -24.60 -23.36
CA TRP A 19 8.69 -24.81 -23.38
C TRP A 19 8.31 -26.19 -23.91
N ASP A 20 9.13 -26.83 -24.74
CA ASP A 20 8.91 -28.21 -25.16
C ASP A 20 9.15 -29.22 -24.02
N GLU A 21 10.05 -28.93 -23.08
CA GLU A 21 10.21 -29.72 -21.86
C GLU A 21 8.96 -29.55 -20.95
N VAL A 22 8.48 -28.32 -20.71
CA VAL A 22 7.23 -28.08 -19.97
C VAL A 22 6.07 -28.81 -20.65
N ARG A 23 5.88 -28.59 -21.95
CA ARG A 23 4.85 -29.26 -22.75
C ARG A 23 4.92 -30.80 -22.64
N SER A 24 6.11 -31.35 -22.71
CA SER A 24 6.33 -32.80 -22.67
C SER A 24 6.07 -33.38 -21.30
N PHE A 25 6.43 -32.65 -20.25
CA PHE A 25 6.18 -33.01 -18.86
C PHE A 25 4.68 -32.96 -18.52
N VAL A 26 4.01 -31.86 -18.87
CA VAL A 26 2.60 -31.63 -18.57
C VAL A 26 1.66 -32.38 -19.51
N GLY A 27 2.10 -32.70 -20.74
CA GLY A 27 1.28 -33.29 -21.77
C GLY A 27 0.32 -32.32 -22.46
N CYS A 28 0.64 -31.02 -22.47
CA CYS A 28 -0.18 -29.97 -23.11
C CYS A 28 0.30 -29.67 -24.54
N LYS A 29 -0.34 -28.72 -25.22
CA LYS A 29 0.18 -28.18 -26.48
C LYS A 29 1.30 -27.16 -26.18
N LEU A 30 2.21 -26.97 -27.16
CA LEU A 30 3.29 -26.01 -27.00
C LEU A 30 2.79 -24.58 -26.77
N GLU A 31 1.68 -24.19 -27.37
CA GLU A 31 1.01 -22.91 -27.19
C GLU A 31 0.40 -22.69 -25.79
N ASP A 32 0.09 -23.78 -25.07
CA ASP A 32 -0.48 -23.76 -23.72
C ASP A 32 0.62 -23.87 -22.64
N ALA A 33 1.80 -24.37 -22.99
CA ALA A 33 2.91 -24.55 -22.05
C ALA A 33 3.43 -23.27 -21.40
N PRO A 34 3.47 -22.11 -22.11
CA PRO A 34 3.89 -20.84 -21.52
C PRO A 34 2.89 -20.24 -20.51
N THR A 35 1.69 -20.81 -20.39
CA THR A 35 0.65 -20.36 -19.46
C THR A 35 0.58 -21.29 -18.26
N PRO A 36 1.13 -20.94 -17.08
CA PRO A 36 1.19 -21.85 -15.93
C PRO A 36 -0.19 -22.37 -15.50
N GLY A 37 -1.21 -21.51 -15.49
CA GLY A 37 -2.58 -21.93 -15.17
C GLY A 37 -3.15 -22.96 -16.13
N ASP A 38 -2.90 -22.83 -17.43
CA ASP A 38 -3.33 -23.79 -18.43
C ASP A 38 -2.47 -25.07 -18.39
N ALA A 39 -1.17 -24.93 -18.11
CA ALA A 39 -0.28 -26.08 -17.93
C ALA A 39 -0.72 -26.93 -16.73
N VAL A 40 -0.97 -26.31 -15.56
CA VAL A 40 -1.47 -27.01 -14.37
C VAL A 40 -2.86 -27.61 -14.60
N ASP A 41 -3.76 -26.90 -15.26
CA ASP A 41 -5.10 -27.37 -15.61
C ASP A 41 -5.04 -28.61 -16.52
N MET A 42 -4.14 -28.62 -17.49
CA MET A 42 -3.90 -29.78 -18.37
C MET A 42 -3.27 -30.96 -17.62
N TYR A 43 -2.32 -30.72 -16.72
CA TYR A 43 -1.74 -31.74 -15.87
C TYR A 43 -2.81 -32.41 -15.02
N VAL A 44 -3.65 -31.64 -14.35
CA VAL A 44 -4.80 -32.14 -13.56
C VAL A 44 -5.79 -32.92 -14.42
N LEU A 45 -6.05 -32.48 -15.66
CA LEU A 45 -6.90 -33.22 -16.59
C LEU A 45 -6.31 -34.61 -16.97
N HIS A 46 -5.00 -34.70 -17.12
CA HIS A 46 -4.34 -35.96 -17.38
C HIS A 46 -4.42 -36.92 -16.20
N GLU A 47 -4.15 -36.42 -14.99
CA GLU A 47 -4.24 -37.18 -13.74
C GLU A 47 -5.67 -37.67 -13.44
N ALA A 48 -6.67 -36.84 -13.75
CA ALA A 48 -8.08 -37.22 -13.60
C ALA A 48 -8.59 -38.19 -14.67
N HIS A 49 -7.87 -38.35 -15.80
CA HIS A 49 -8.35 -39.11 -16.94
C HIS A 49 -8.60 -40.59 -16.59
N GLY A 50 -9.83 -41.05 -16.81
CA GLY A 50 -10.25 -42.41 -16.51
C GLY A 50 -10.58 -42.68 -15.05
N ARG A 51 -10.40 -41.69 -14.15
CA ARG A 51 -10.69 -41.79 -12.71
C ARG A 51 -12.01 -41.08 -12.36
N PHE A 52 -12.16 -39.85 -12.78
CA PHE A 52 -13.37 -39.03 -12.55
C PHE A 52 -13.49 -37.89 -13.56
N ALA A 53 -14.66 -37.26 -13.62
CA ALA A 53 -14.92 -36.10 -14.47
C ALA A 53 -14.69 -34.81 -13.66
N LEU A 54 -13.90 -33.91 -14.24
CA LEU A 54 -13.70 -32.58 -13.70
C LEU A 54 -14.78 -31.61 -14.20
N PRO A 55 -15.13 -30.56 -13.43
CA PRO A 55 -16.03 -29.50 -13.89
C PRO A 55 -15.44 -28.75 -15.08
N SER A 56 -16.28 -28.04 -15.82
CA SER A 56 -15.81 -27.15 -16.88
C SER A 56 -15.14 -25.92 -16.27
N LYS A 57 -14.04 -25.47 -16.86
CA LYS A 57 -13.30 -24.28 -16.40
C LYS A 57 -14.22 -23.07 -16.31
N GLY A 58 -14.18 -22.34 -15.19
CA GLY A 58 -14.95 -21.09 -14.99
C GLY A 58 -16.46 -21.28 -14.78
N GLN A 59 -16.92 -22.42 -14.26
CA GLN A 59 -18.32 -22.67 -13.93
C GLN A 59 -18.60 -22.82 -12.41
N GLN A 60 -17.59 -22.56 -11.57
CA GLN A 60 -17.78 -22.54 -10.12
C GLN A 60 -18.45 -21.24 -9.68
N GLU A 61 -19.20 -21.32 -8.57
CA GLU A 61 -19.76 -20.14 -7.90
C GLU A 61 -18.63 -19.35 -7.23
N ALA A 62 -18.75 -18.01 -7.16
CA ALA A 62 -17.78 -17.15 -6.50
C ALA A 62 -17.50 -17.60 -5.05
N GLY A 63 -16.24 -17.65 -4.68
CA GLY A 63 -15.81 -18.13 -3.36
C GLY A 63 -16.10 -17.10 -2.26
N GLU A 64 -16.40 -17.59 -1.08
CA GLU A 64 -16.34 -16.77 0.14
C GLU A 64 -14.88 -16.76 0.67
N GLU A 65 -14.48 -15.74 1.40
CA GLU A 65 -13.17 -15.58 2.03
C GLU A 65 -12.79 -16.71 3.00
N TYR A 66 -11.50 -17.01 3.15
CA TYR A 66 -10.95 -17.90 4.16
C TYR A 66 -9.65 -17.30 4.73
N GLU A 67 -9.29 -17.67 5.96
CA GLU A 67 -8.14 -17.13 6.68
C GLU A 67 -6.81 -17.61 6.08
N GLY A 68 -5.90 -16.67 5.80
CA GLY A 68 -4.58 -16.89 5.20
C GLY A 68 -3.52 -17.52 6.13
N GLY A 69 -2.24 -17.26 5.88
CA GLY A 69 -1.09 -17.76 6.65
C GLY A 69 -0.94 -17.14 8.05
N ALA A 70 -0.03 -17.69 8.88
CA ALA A 70 0.26 -17.11 10.19
C ALA A 70 1.12 -15.85 10.06
N VAL A 71 0.72 -14.79 10.75
CA VAL A 71 1.50 -13.57 10.90
C VAL A 71 1.79 -13.36 12.38
N PHE A 72 3.07 -13.27 12.76
CA PHE A 72 3.50 -12.99 14.13
C PHE A 72 3.86 -11.52 14.28
N GLU A 73 3.53 -10.93 15.43
CA GLU A 73 3.99 -9.58 15.75
C GLU A 73 5.53 -9.52 15.81
N PRO A 74 6.18 -8.58 15.09
CA PRO A 74 7.62 -8.50 15.05
C PRO A 74 8.21 -8.11 16.41
N ILE A 75 9.27 -8.79 16.81
CA ILE A 75 10.06 -8.43 18.00
C ILE A 75 10.98 -7.27 17.64
N THR A 76 10.57 -6.04 17.92
CA THR A 76 11.29 -4.81 17.57
C THR A 76 12.66 -4.67 18.27
N GLY A 77 13.58 -3.94 17.64
CA GLY A 77 14.94 -3.61 18.12
C GLY A 77 16.03 -4.51 17.56
N VAL A 78 17.29 -4.11 17.78
CA VAL A 78 18.47 -4.89 17.37
C VAL A 78 18.59 -6.14 18.23
N LYS A 79 18.61 -7.32 17.61
CA LYS A 79 18.78 -8.63 18.26
C LYS A 79 20.10 -9.25 17.82
N GLU A 80 20.77 -9.94 18.76
CA GLU A 80 21.99 -10.69 18.49
C GLU A 80 21.71 -12.20 18.56
N ASN A 81 22.44 -12.99 17.78
CA ASN A 81 22.32 -14.45 17.68
C ASN A 81 20.96 -14.92 17.15
N VAL A 82 20.46 -14.24 16.12
CA VAL A 82 19.22 -14.62 15.42
C VAL A 82 19.51 -15.83 14.53
N THR A 83 18.66 -16.85 14.61
CA THR A 83 18.68 -18.01 13.71
C THR A 83 17.43 -17.94 12.83
N VAL A 84 17.61 -17.95 11.52
CA VAL A 84 16.51 -18.01 10.56
C VAL A 84 16.24 -19.47 10.21
N LEU A 85 14.98 -19.91 10.36
CA LEU A 85 14.52 -21.24 9.97
C LEU A 85 13.55 -21.08 8.80
N ASP A 86 13.85 -21.74 7.68
CA ASP A 86 13.00 -21.79 6.51
C ASP A 86 12.36 -23.18 6.37
N LEU A 87 11.04 -23.22 6.23
CA LEU A 87 10.26 -24.44 6.04
C LEU A 87 10.12 -24.75 4.54
N LYS A 88 11.02 -25.57 4.00
CA LYS A 88 11.06 -25.95 2.59
C LYS A 88 9.70 -26.47 2.10
N SER A 89 9.09 -25.74 1.13
CA SER A 89 7.83 -26.14 0.48
C SER A 89 6.67 -26.34 1.48
N LEU A 90 6.50 -25.44 2.45
CA LEU A 90 5.54 -25.57 3.56
C LEU A 90 4.14 -25.99 3.11
N TYR A 91 3.49 -25.21 2.27
CA TYR A 91 2.12 -25.50 1.83
C TYR A 91 1.99 -26.75 0.93
N PRO A 92 2.85 -26.97 -0.08
CA PRO A 92 2.88 -28.26 -0.76
C PRO A 92 3.02 -29.44 0.20
N MET A 93 3.85 -29.28 1.24
CA MET A 93 3.97 -30.31 2.28
C MET A 93 2.72 -30.46 3.14
N CYS A 94 2.03 -29.35 3.47
CA CYS A 94 0.74 -29.41 4.16
C CYS A 94 -0.30 -30.15 3.31
N MET A 95 -0.43 -29.80 2.02
CA MET A 95 -1.35 -30.47 1.11
C MET A 95 -1.11 -31.98 1.04
N THR A 96 0.15 -32.40 0.94
CA THR A 96 0.51 -33.82 0.92
C THR A 96 0.31 -34.50 2.27
N THR A 97 0.59 -33.80 3.38
CA THR A 97 0.50 -34.39 4.74
C THR A 97 -0.94 -34.74 5.09
N ILE A 98 -1.88 -33.81 4.90
CA ILE A 98 -3.28 -34.04 5.25
C ILE A 98 -4.13 -34.60 4.09
N ASN A 99 -3.52 -34.89 2.94
CA ASN A 99 -4.22 -35.37 1.73
C ASN A 99 -5.32 -34.41 1.26
N ALA A 100 -5.02 -33.09 1.26
CA ALA A 100 -6.00 -32.06 0.93
C ALA A 100 -6.29 -32.01 -0.57
N SER A 101 -7.46 -32.47 -0.96
CA SER A 101 -8.00 -32.46 -2.32
C SER A 101 -9.51 -32.37 -2.24
N PRO A 102 -10.21 -31.75 -3.20
CA PRO A 102 -11.68 -31.66 -3.15
C PRO A 102 -12.37 -33.03 -3.01
N GLU A 103 -11.87 -34.05 -3.72
CA GLU A 103 -12.43 -35.39 -3.73
C GLU A 103 -12.02 -36.25 -2.53
N THR A 104 -11.08 -35.81 -1.71
CA THR A 104 -10.69 -36.48 -0.46
C THR A 104 -11.39 -35.95 0.78
N ARG A 105 -12.06 -34.79 0.66
CA ARG A 105 -12.86 -34.22 1.72
C ARG A 105 -14.05 -35.12 2.04
N VAL A 106 -14.28 -35.39 3.31
CA VAL A 106 -15.33 -36.31 3.78
C VAL A 106 -16.04 -35.73 5.00
N ASP A 107 -17.31 -36.07 5.14
CA ASP A 107 -18.04 -35.85 6.39
C ASP A 107 -17.66 -36.98 7.37
N PRO A 108 -17.08 -36.68 8.54
CA PRO A 108 -16.66 -37.67 9.50
C PRO A 108 -17.83 -38.49 10.08
N ASP A 109 -19.07 -37.98 10.04
CA ASP A 109 -20.25 -38.69 10.51
C ASP A 109 -20.80 -39.70 9.46
N GLU A 110 -20.41 -39.51 8.18
CA GLU A 110 -20.85 -40.39 7.06
C GLU A 110 -19.73 -41.29 6.52
N TYR A 111 -18.48 -41.08 6.94
CA TYR A 111 -17.31 -41.82 6.44
C TYR A 111 -16.73 -42.77 7.49
N ASP A 112 -16.77 -44.08 7.22
CA ASP A 112 -16.27 -45.11 8.14
C ASP A 112 -14.74 -45.32 8.14
N GLY A 113 -13.99 -44.62 7.26
CA GLY A 113 -12.55 -44.75 7.12
C GLY A 113 -11.76 -43.83 8.05
N GLU A 114 -10.42 -43.98 8.07
CA GLU A 114 -9.55 -43.06 8.78
C GLU A 114 -9.41 -41.72 8.06
N THR A 115 -9.40 -40.63 8.82
CA THR A 115 -9.28 -39.27 8.31
C THR A 115 -8.10 -38.52 8.92
N TYR A 116 -7.61 -37.51 8.20
CA TYR A 116 -6.87 -36.38 8.76
C TYR A 116 -7.87 -35.28 9.08
N GLU A 117 -7.74 -34.69 10.26
CA GLU A 117 -8.51 -33.51 10.65
C GLU A 117 -7.59 -32.28 10.56
N ALA A 118 -7.96 -31.30 9.75
CA ALA A 118 -7.27 -30.03 9.67
C ALA A 118 -7.68 -29.12 10.84
N PRO A 119 -6.90 -28.08 11.20
CA PRO A 119 -7.23 -27.14 12.27
C PRO A 119 -8.57 -26.42 12.08
N THR A 120 -9.03 -26.30 10.84
CA THR A 120 -10.38 -25.80 10.49
C THR A 120 -11.52 -26.74 10.87
N GLY A 121 -11.23 -27.97 11.32
CA GLY A 121 -12.22 -29.03 11.53
C GLY A 121 -12.64 -29.76 10.25
N THR A 122 -12.01 -29.45 9.11
CA THR A 122 -12.25 -30.15 7.84
C THR A 122 -11.56 -31.51 7.84
N HIS A 123 -12.27 -32.58 7.44
CA HIS A 123 -11.74 -33.94 7.40
C HIS A 123 -11.42 -34.38 5.99
N PHE A 124 -10.23 -34.94 5.80
CA PHE A 124 -9.79 -35.57 4.57
C PHE A 124 -9.51 -37.06 4.81
N ARG A 125 -9.98 -37.92 3.95
CA ARG A 125 -9.68 -39.37 4.04
C ARG A 125 -8.18 -39.60 3.95
N LYS A 126 -7.67 -40.57 4.70
CA LYS A 126 -6.23 -40.92 4.63
C LYS A 126 -5.86 -41.65 3.34
N GLU A 127 -6.77 -42.51 2.88
CA GLU A 127 -6.58 -43.38 1.72
C GLU A 127 -7.87 -43.47 0.88
N PRO A 128 -7.80 -43.61 -0.44
CA PRO A 128 -6.61 -43.45 -1.28
C PRO A 128 -6.15 -41.98 -1.37
N ASP A 129 -4.93 -41.77 -1.87
CA ASP A 129 -4.37 -40.45 -2.13
C ASP A 129 -5.28 -39.62 -3.06
N GLY A 130 -5.32 -38.32 -2.81
CA GLY A 130 -6.03 -37.36 -3.65
C GLY A 130 -5.16 -36.85 -4.79
N VAL A 131 -5.80 -36.32 -5.83
CA VAL A 131 -5.10 -35.80 -7.03
C VAL A 131 -4.04 -34.78 -6.67
N ASN A 132 -4.33 -33.86 -5.73
CA ASN A 132 -3.35 -32.86 -5.30
C ASN A 132 -2.12 -33.51 -4.65
N ARG A 133 -2.31 -34.52 -3.76
CA ARG A 133 -1.20 -35.23 -3.13
C ARG A 133 -0.35 -35.97 -4.16
N GLU A 134 -0.97 -36.71 -5.05
CA GLU A 134 -0.29 -37.45 -6.11
C GLU A 134 0.53 -36.49 -6.99
N MET A 135 -0.11 -35.44 -7.50
CA MET A 135 0.50 -34.42 -8.36
C MET A 135 1.70 -33.74 -7.70
N ILE A 136 1.51 -33.22 -6.48
CA ILE A 136 2.60 -32.50 -5.77
C ILE A 136 3.76 -33.44 -5.44
N THR A 137 3.47 -34.66 -5.03
CA THR A 137 4.52 -35.66 -4.74
C THR A 137 5.33 -35.94 -5.99
N GLU A 138 4.67 -36.17 -7.14
CA GLU A 138 5.33 -36.42 -8.43
C GLU A 138 6.17 -35.19 -8.85
N LEU A 139 5.65 -33.99 -8.75
CA LEU A 139 6.38 -32.75 -9.06
C LEU A 139 7.62 -32.56 -8.18
N LEU A 140 7.51 -32.82 -6.87
CA LEU A 140 8.64 -32.73 -5.96
C LEU A 140 9.71 -33.79 -6.23
N ASP A 141 9.28 -35.02 -6.45
CA ASP A 141 10.18 -36.15 -6.75
C ASP A 141 10.91 -35.94 -8.08
N GLU A 142 10.19 -35.55 -9.14
CA GLU A 142 10.76 -35.23 -10.44
C GLU A 142 11.80 -34.12 -10.36
N ARG A 143 11.50 -33.04 -9.62
CA ARG A 143 12.44 -31.94 -9.43
C ARG A 143 13.70 -32.37 -8.68
N GLU A 144 13.57 -33.16 -7.62
CA GLU A 144 14.74 -33.67 -6.89
C GLU A 144 15.56 -34.66 -7.75
N GLU A 145 14.91 -35.48 -8.59
CA GLU A 145 15.60 -36.33 -9.56
C GLU A 145 16.39 -35.52 -10.59
N LYS A 146 15.77 -34.47 -11.18
CA LYS A 146 16.45 -33.60 -12.16
C LYS A 146 17.63 -32.86 -11.54
N LYS A 147 17.48 -32.35 -10.28
CA LYS A 147 18.59 -31.74 -9.53
C LYS A 147 19.71 -32.75 -9.26
N ALA A 148 19.39 -33.97 -8.89
CA ALA A 148 20.38 -35.00 -8.66
C ALA A 148 21.17 -35.31 -9.95
N LEU A 149 20.46 -35.51 -11.07
CA LEU A 149 21.06 -35.72 -12.38
C LEU A 149 21.91 -34.52 -12.82
N ARG A 150 21.42 -33.31 -12.67
CA ARG A 150 22.20 -32.08 -12.94
C ARG A 150 23.52 -32.06 -12.16
N ASN A 151 23.48 -32.39 -10.87
CA ASN A 151 24.65 -32.35 -10.00
C ASN A 151 25.67 -33.46 -10.28
N GLU A 152 25.36 -34.45 -11.11
CA GLU A 152 26.30 -35.46 -11.62
C GLU A 152 27.19 -34.93 -12.76
N HIS A 153 26.85 -33.75 -13.32
CA HIS A 153 27.55 -33.14 -14.45
C HIS A 153 28.24 -31.85 -14.05
N GLU A 154 29.28 -31.45 -14.79
CA GLU A 154 29.97 -30.17 -14.54
C GLU A 154 29.14 -28.98 -15.11
N PRO A 155 29.02 -27.84 -14.40
CA PRO A 155 28.37 -26.64 -14.91
C PRO A 155 28.88 -26.24 -16.30
N GLY A 156 27.96 -25.90 -17.21
CA GLY A 156 28.28 -25.53 -18.61
C GLY A 156 28.44 -26.69 -19.56
N THR A 157 28.19 -27.93 -19.13
CA THR A 157 28.05 -29.08 -20.07
C THR A 157 26.63 -29.16 -20.61
N PRO A 158 26.40 -29.68 -21.83
CA PRO A 158 25.04 -29.81 -22.39
C PRO A 158 24.09 -30.60 -21.50
N GLU A 159 24.59 -31.64 -20.83
CA GLU A 159 23.82 -32.46 -19.90
C GLU A 159 23.45 -31.70 -18.63
N TYR A 160 24.37 -30.88 -18.06
CA TYR A 160 24.07 -30.02 -16.94
C TYR A 160 22.98 -29.02 -17.31
N GLU A 161 23.13 -28.30 -18.42
CA GLU A 161 22.18 -27.30 -18.91
C GLU A 161 20.81 -27.92 -19.20
N GLN A 162 20.77 -29.14 -19.76
CA GLN A 162 19.51 -29.85 -19.99
C GLN A 162 18.76 -30.14 -18.68
N TYR A 163 19.43 -30.71 -17.69
CA TYR A 163 18.78 -31.03 -16.40
C TYR A 163 18.46 -29.77 -15.59
N ASP A 164 19.24 -28.72 -15.76
CA ASP A 164 18.95 -27.42 -15.13
C ASP A 164 17.69 -26.78 -15.73
N ARG A 165 17.52 -26.83 -17.07
CA ARG A 165 16.26 -26.43 -17.72
C ARG A 165 15.07 -27.26 -17.24
N GLN A 166 15.22 -28.59 -17.15
CA GLN A 166 14.15 -29.48 -16.71
C GLN A 166 13.71 -29.19 -15.26
N GLN A 167 14.64 -28.97 -14.31
CA GLN A 167 14.26 -28.58 -12.96
C GLN A 167 13.71 -27.15 -12.92
N GLY A 168 14.16 -26.29 -13.83
CA GLY A 168 13.67 -24.92 -14.02
C GLY A 168 12.24 -24.90 -14.56
N ALA A 169 11.89 -25.81 -15.47
CA ALA A 169 10.52 -25.93 -16.00
C ALA A 169 9.47 -26.20 -14.92
N VAL A 170 9.83 -26.95 -13.89
CA VAL A 170 8.97 -27.17 -12.71
C VAL A 170 8.85 -25.93 -11.83
N LYS A 171 9.78 -24.96 -11.96
CA LYS A 171 9.81 -23.68 -11.21
C LYS A 171 8.94 -22.58 -11.83
N VAL A 172 8.49 -22.73 -13.08
CA VAL A 172 7.86 -21.66 -13.90
C VAL A 172 6.47 -21.22 -13.42
N ILE A 173 5.96 -21.79 -12.37
CA ILE A 173 4.63 -21.47 -11.83
C ILE A 173 4.66 -20.22 -10.92
N MET A 174 5.63 -19.28 -11.07
CA MET A 174 5.84 -18.17 -10.15
C MET A 174 5.81 -16.81 -10.83
N ASN A 175 4.95 -15.90 -10.32
CA ASN A 175 4.77 -14.53 -10.79
C ASN A 175 5.70 -13.59 -10.03
N CYS A 176 6.69 -12.99 -10.66
CA CYS A 176 7.69 -12.18 -9.96
C CYS A 176 8.04 -10.87 -10.68
N PHE A 177 8.58 -9.93 -9.91
CA PHE A 177 9.11 -8.63 -10.32
C PHE A 177 10.63 -8.60 -10.25
N THR A 178 11.27 -7.65 -10.93
CA THR A 178 12.69 -7.37 -10.72
C THR A 178 12.94 -6.62 -9.41
N PRO A 179 14.16 -6.70 -8.82
CA PRO A 179 14.47 -6.11 -7.51
C PRO A 179 14.40 -4.56 -7.48
N ASP A 180 14.42 -3.90 -8.62
CA ASP A 180 14.26 -2.45 -8.79
C ASP A 180 12.78 -2.01 -8.90
N THR A 181 11.86 -2.87 -8.46
CA THR A 181 10.43 -2.54 -8.36
C THR A 181 10.14 -1.86 -7.02
N GLU A 182 9.47 -0.72 -7.11
CA GLU A 182 8.97 0.06 -5.99
C GLU A 182 7.52 -0.33 -5.69
N VAL A 183 7.17 -0.39 -4.41
CA VAL A 183 5.81 -0.63 -3.91
C VAL A 183 5.37 0.58 -3.10
N LEU A 184 4.20 1.13 -3.42
CA LEU A 184 3.60 2.17 -2.59
C LEU A 184 2.83 1.52 -1.46
N THR A 185 3.20 1.88 -0.24
CA THR A 185 2.62 1.36 1.00
C THR A 185 1.98 2.50 1.82
N PRO A 186 1.20 2.20 2.85
CA PRO A 186 0.75 3.22 3.81
C PRO A 186 1.90 3.98 4.49
N ASP A 187 3.08 3.38 4.61
CA ASP A 187 4.27 4.00 5.20
C ASP A 187 5.17 4.71 4.17
N GLY A 188 4.75 4.78 2.89
CA GLY A 188 5.49 5.42 1.81
C GLY A 188 6.00 4.44 0.75
N VAL A 189 6.94 4.90 -0.09
CA VAL A 189 7.54 4.09 -1.16
C VAL A 189 8.64 3.20 -0.60
N ARG A 190 8.55 1.89 -0.88
CA ARG A 190 9.55 0.88 -0.48
C ARG A 190 9.97 0.03 -1.67
N ASP A 191 11.21 -0.44 -1.67
CA ASP A 191 11.65 -1.44 -2.65
C ASP A 191 10.97 -2.78 -2.35
N ILE A 192 10.59 -3.54 -3.38
CA ILE A 192 9.94 -4.85 -3.20
C ILE A 192 10.81 -5.83 -2.42
N THR A 193 12.12 -5.67 -2.46
CA THR A 193 13.10 -6.48 -1.71
C THR A 193 13.12 -6.19 -0.22
N ASP A 194 12.57 -5.06 0.20
CA ASP A 194 12.56 -4.59 1.59
C ASP A 194 11.23 -4.86 2.28
N LEU A 195 10.26 -5.46 1.57
CA LEU A 195 8.99 -5.86 2.14
C LEU A 195 9.14 -7.15 2.95
N GLU A 196 8.56 -7.15 4.13
CA GLU A 196 8.53 -8.27 5.07
C GLU A 196 7.09 -8.75 5.30
N ILE A 197 6.95 -9.96 5.83
CA ILE A 197 5.64 -10.49 6.22
C ILE A 197 5.07 -9.63 7.34
N GLY A 198 3.82 -9.20 7.19
CA GLY A 198 3.11 -8.30 8.10
C GLY A 198 3.19 -6.83 7.71
N ASP A 199 4.00 -6.43 6.72
CA ASP A 199 3.96 -5.09 6.16
C ASP A 199 2.62 -4.83 5.48
N GLU A 200 2.03 -3.68 5.70
CA GLU A 200 0.79 -3.25 5.04
C GLU A 200 1.07 -2.67 3.66
N VAL A 201 0.28 -3.05 2.68
CA VAL A 201 0.36 -2.56 1.30
C VAL A 201 -1.00 -2.16 0.77
N TYR A 202 -1.01 -1.28 -0.22
CA TYR A 202 -2.24 -0.95 -0.94
C TYR A 202 -2.58 -2.08 -1.91
N SER A 203 -3.80 -2.59 -1.77
CA SER A 203 -4.39 -3.64 -2.59
C SER A 203 -5.73 -3.17 -3.16
N LEU A 204 -6.05 -3.58 -4.35
CA LEU A 204 -7.32 -3.28 -5.01
C LEU A 204 -8.15 -4.56 -5.10
N ASP A 205 -9.35 -4.53 -4.56
CA ASP A 205 -10.32 -5.59 -4.83
C ASP A 205 -10.73 -5.52 -6.32
N PRO A 206 -10.41 -6.52 -7.13
CA PRO A 206 -10.67 -6.48 -8.57
C PRO A 206 -12.15 -6.58 -8.95
N GLU A 207 -13.03 -7.01 -8.05
CA GLU A 207 -14.47 -7.15 -8.29
C GLU A 207 -15.23 -5.87 -7.92
N THR A 208 -14.87 -5.23 -6.81
CA THR A 208 -15.54 -4.04 -6.31
C THR A 208 -14.84 -2.74 -6.69
N GLU A 209 -13.62 -2.81 -7.22
CA GLU A 209 -12.72 -1.68 -7.50
C GLU A 209 -12.48 -0.78 -6.27
N LYS A 210 -12.50 -1.36 -5.07
CA LYS A 210 -12.21 -0.66 -3.81
C LYS A 210 -10.75 -0.82 -3.41
N LEU A 211 -10.18 0.28 -2.95
CA LEU A 211 -8.86 0.28 -2.32
C LEU A 211 -8.96 -0.26 -0.90
N GLU A 212 -8.11 -1.20 -0.59
CA GLU A 212 -7.95 -1.79 0.74
C GLU A 212 -6.48 -1.74 1.17
N ILE A 213 -6.24 -1.77 2.46
CA ILE A 213 -4.91 -1.96 3.05
C ILE A 213 -4.87 -3.40 3.52
N LYS A 214 -3.91 -4.18 3.00
CA LYS A 214 -3.79 -5.61 3.29
C LYS A 214 -2.36 -5.95 3.69
N PRO A 215 -2.17 -6.91 4.59
CA PRO A 215 -0.83 -7.36 4.98
C PRO A 215 -0.18 -8.22 3.88
N VAL A 216 1.14 -8.13 3.80
CA VAL A 216 1.97 -9.11 3.11
C VAL A 216 1.99 -10.38 3.95
N VAL A 217 1.49 -11.49 3.39
CA VAL A 217 1.43 -12.79 4.09
C VAL A 217 2.60 -13.71 3.73
N GLU A 218 3.28 -13.46 2.62
CA GLU A 218 4.44 -14.25 2.18
C GLU A 218 5.38 -13.41 1.29
N THR A 219 6.68 -13.66 1.38
CA THR A 219 7.69 -13.05 0.50
C THR A 219 8.47 -14.13 -0.23
N HIS A 220 8.76 -13.92 -1.52
CA HIS A 220 9.49 -14.85 -2.36
C HIS A 220 10.69 -14.15 -3.00
N ALA A 221 11.87 -14.75 -2.90
CA ALA A 221 13.09 -14.25 -3.49
C ALA A 221 13.77 -15.34 -4.33
N TYR A 222 14.06 -15.01 -5.58
CA TYR A 222 14.77 -15.88 -6.53
C TYR A 222 15.98 -15.15 -7.10
N PRO A 223 17.04 -14.94 -6.29
CA PRO A 223 18.20 -14.14 -6.68
C PRO A 223 18.99 -14.75 -7.84
N ASP A 224 18.88 -16.06 -8.04
CA ASP A 224 19.56 -16.80 -9.12
C ASP A 224 18.68 -16.96 -10.38
N TYR A 225 17.53 -16.30 -10.45
CA TYR A 225 16.70 -16.32 -11.66
C TYR A 225 17.36 -15.48 -12.76
N ASP A 226 17.62 -16.10 -13.90
CA ASP A 226 18.26 -15.53 -15.09
C ASP A 226 17.39 -15.69 -16.35
N GLY A 227 16.09 -15.97 -16.16
CA GLY A 227 15.14 -16.20 -17.25
C GLY A 227 14.60 -14.93 -17.90
N ASP A 228 13.67 -15.11 -18.83
CA ASP A 228 13.02 -14.06 -19.60
C ASP A 228 12.19 -13.12 -18.72
N LEU A 229 12.18 -11.85 -19.10
CA LEU A 229 11.35 -10.81 -18.52
C LEU A 229 10.55 -10.08 -19.63
N ILE A 230 9.40 -9.57 -19.26
CA ILE A 230 8.60 -8.65 -20.07
C ILE A 230 8.79 -7.25 -19.49
N ASP A 231 9.41 -6.37 -20.28
CA ASP A 231 9.45 -4.94 -19.97
C ASP A 231 8.21 -4.28 -20.55
N ILE A 232 7.50 -3.53 -19.72
CA ILE A 232 6.33 -2.74 -20.12
C ILE A 232 6.59 -1.30 -19.70
N GLU A 233 6.78 -0.41 -20.67
CA GLU A 233 7.13 0.99 -20.41
C GLU A 233 6.24 1.95 -21.20
N THR A 234 5.62 2.88 -20.50
CA THR A 234 4.89 4.04 -21.00
C THR A 234 5.23 5.26 -20.16
N SER A 235 4.58 6.39 -20.38
CA SER A 235 4.72 7.56 -19.50
C SER A 235 4.09 7.40 -18.11
N LYS A 236 3.30 6.35 -17.88
CA LYS A 236 2.55 6.12 -16.63
C LYS A 236 2.70 4.70 -16.07
N ILE A 237 3.28 3.81 -16.82
CA ILE A 237 3.40 2.39 -16.49
C ILE A 237 4.85 1.99 -16.76
N ASP A 238 5.53 1.45 -15.77
CA ASP A 238 6.85 0.89 -15.92
C ASP A 238 6.95 -0.39 -15.08
N PHE A 239 7.02 -1.52 -15.76
CA PHE A 239 7.18 -2.84 -15.16
C PHE A 239 8.27 -3.63 -15.84
N ARG A 240 8.97 -4.42 -15.08
CA ARG A 240 9.82 -5.50 -15.56
C ARG A 240 9.48 -6.76 -14.78
N VAL A 241 8.76 -7.68 -15.41
CA VAL A 241 8.13 -8.82 -14.76
C VAL A 241 8.40 -10.10 -15.51
N THR A 242 8.25 -11.23 -14.83
CA THR A 242 8.29 -12.55 -15.50
C THR A 242 7.13 -12.68 -16.49
N PRO A 243 7.26 -13.48 -17.56
CA PRO A 243 6.21 -13.61 -18.59
C PRO A 243 4.85 -14.05 -18.05
N ASN A 244 4.85 -14.87 -17.02
CA ASN A 244 3.67 -15.37 -16.33
C ASN A 244 3.12 -14.42 -15.26
N HIS A 245 3.69 -13.23 -15.10
CA HIS A 245 3.21 -12.26 -14.13
C HIS A 245 1.79 -11.80 -14.48
N ARG A 246 0.90 -11.81 -13.49
CA ARG A 246 -0.53 -11.49 -13.65
C ARG A 246 -0.75 -10.00 -13.68
N MET A 247 -1.05 -9.46 -14.84
CA MET A 247 -1.44 -8.07 -15.05
C MET A 247 -2.94 -7.92 -14.85
N LEU A 248 -3.37 -6.96 -14.03
CA LEU A 248 -4.79 -6.63 -13.85
C LEU A 248 -5.21 -5.66 -14.95
N VAL A 249 -5.96 -6.15 -15.94
CA VAL A 249 -6.28 -5.38 -17.15
C VAL A 249 -7.72 -5.63 -17.63
N ARG A 250 -8.27 -4.66 -18.39
CA ARG A 250 -9.46 -4.84 -19.21
C ARG A 250 -9.19 -4.39 -20.64
N LYS A 251 -9.92 -4.93 -21.61
CA LYS A 251 -9.81 -4.48 -23.01
C LYS A 251 -10.48 -3.13 -23.19
N ASN A 252 -9.82 -2.22 -23.88
CA ASN A 252 -10.30 -0.87 -24.12
C ASN A 252 -10.38 -0.59 -25.63
N GLU A 253 -11.59 -0.37 -26.13
CA GLU A 253 -11.89 0.04 -27.52
C GLU A 253 -11.18 -0.78 -28.62
N THR A 254 -10.86 -2.04 -28.33
CA THR A 254 -10.27 -2.93 -29.32
C THR A 254 -11.37 -3.54 -30.19
N ASN A 255 -11.36 -3.23 -31.47
CA ASN A 255 -12.40 -3.63 -32.42
C ASN A 255 -13.83 -3.20 -32.01
N GLY A 256 -13.95 -2.06 -31.30
CA GLY A 256 -15.24 -1.54 -30.81
C GLY A 256 -15.76 -2.26 -29.55
N ILE A 257 -14.93 -3.09 -28.92
CA ILE A 257 -15.26 -3.78 -27.66
C ILE A 257 -14.49 -3.11 -26.53
N THR A 258 -15.22 -2.66 -25.51
CA THR A 258 -14.69 -2.25 -24.20
C THR A 258 -15.25 -3.23 -23.17
N GLU A 259 -14.40 -3.82 -22.35
CA GLU A 259 -14.81 -4.65 -21.22
C GLU A 259 -15.12 -3.75 -20.03
N ASP A 260 -16.13 -4.08 -19.24
CA ASP A 260 -16.50 -3.32 -18.04
C ASP A 260 -15.68 -3.77 -16.81
N GLU A 261 -15.26 -5.03 -16.77
CA GLU A 261 -14.57 -5.64 -15.61
C GLU A 261 -13.09 -5.83 -15.89
N TYR A 262 -12.26 -5.63 -14.85
CA TYR A 262 -10.86 -5.99 -14.86
C TYR A 262 -10.68 -7.49 -14.66
N ARG A 263 -9.64 -8.03 -15.27
CA ARG A 263 -9.26 -9.44 -15.13
C ARG A 263 -7.76 -9.61 -15.13
N PHE A 264 -7.33 -10.69 -14.53
CA PHE A 264 -5.92 -11.07 -14.59
C PHE A 264 -5.58 -11.72 -15.94
N VAL A 265 -4.51 -11.23 -16.55
CA VAL A 265 -3.93 -11.77 -17.79
C VAL A 265 -2.42 -11.82 -17.59
N GLU A 266 -1.78 -12.93 -17.94
CA GLU A 266 -0.33 -13.01 -17.86
C GLU A 266 0.35 -11.99 -18.80
N ALA A 267 1.47 -11.41 -18.36
CA ALA A 267 2.17 -10.38 -19.12
C ALA A 267 2.62 -10.90 -20.51
N GLY A 268 2.98 -12.18 -20.58
CA GLY A 268 3.35 -12.87 -21.81
C GLY A 268 2.20 -13.11 -22.78
N ASP A 269 0.96 -13.20 -22.26
CA ASP A 269 -0.27 -13.49 -23.01
C ASP A 269 -1.03 -12.25 -23.45
N LEU A 270 -0.59 -11.07 -23.05
CA LEU A 270 -1.17 -9.83 -23.50
C LEU A 270 -1.01 -9.67 -25.02
N ASP A 271 -2.14 -9.75 -25.74
CA ASP A 271 -2.16 -9.67 -27.21
C ASP A 271 -1.64 -8.32 -27.72
N ARG A 272 -0.69 -8.35 -28.61
CA ARG A 272 -0.04 -7.18 -29.19
C ARG A 272 -0.98 -6.29 -30.01
N ALA A 273 -2.07 -6.84 -30.54
CA ALA A 273 -3.06 -6.10 -31.33
C ALA A 273 -4.17 -5.45 -30.50
N THR A 274 -4.27 -5.84 -29.22
CA THR A 274 -5.30 -5.36 -28.29
C THR A 274 -4.82 -4.11 -27.52
N ASN A 275 -5.73 -3.17 -27.30
CA ASN A 275 -5.52 -2.08 -26.35
C ASN A 275 -6.06 -2.53 -24.99
N TYR A 276 -5.22 -2.47 -23.99
CA TYR A 276 -5.60 -2.75 -22.61
C TYR A 276 -5.63 -1.46 -21.80
N GLU A 277 -6.28 -1.52 -20.66
CA GLU A 277 -6.38 -0.48 -19.66
C GLU A 277 -6.13 -1.12 -18.29
N LEU A 278 -5.25 -0.51 -17.50
CA LEU A 278 -5.03 -0.88 -16.10
C LEU A 278 -5.99 -0.09 -15.20
N PRO A 279 -6.21 -0.52 -13.95
CA PRO A 279 -7.10 0.16 -13.02
C PRO A 279 -6.80 1.66 -12.89
N HIS A 280 -7.86 2.45 -12.89
CA HIS A 280 -7.84 3.88 -12.65
C HIS A 280 -9.20 4.30 -12.07
N ASP A 281 -9.23 5.42 -11.36
CA ASP A 281 -10.46 5.99 -10.77
C ASP A 281 -11.16 5.00 -9.79
N TRP A 282 -10.38 4.26 -8.99
CA TRP A 282 -10.89 3.33 -7.98
C TRP A 282 -11.52 4.05 -6.78
N ASP A 283 -12.36 3.37 -6.04
CA ASP A 283 -12.95 3.87 -4.81
C ASP A 283 -11.95 3.77 -3.65
N GLY A 284 -11.50 4.92 -3.16
CA GLY A 284 -10.63 4.99 -1.99
C GLY A 284 -11.38 4.96 -0.66
N PRO A 285 -10.67 4.82 0.48
CA PRO A 285 -11.31 4.80 1.79
C PRO A 285 -11.95 6.15 2.11
N ASP A 286 -13.24 6.16 2.43
CA ASP A 286 -13.96 7.34 2.88
C ASP A 286 -13.95 7.37 4.41
N GLY A 287 -13.11 8.22 4.97
CA GLY A 287 -12.99 8.40 6.41
C GLY A 287 -14.09 9.28 7.01
N GLU A 288 -13.90 9.67 8.27
CA GLU A 288 -14.86 10.49 8.98
C GLU A 288 -14.73 12.00 8.63
N GLU A 289 -15.88 12.66 8.51
CA GLU A 289 -15.92 14.12 8.33
C GLU A 289 -15.52 14.83 9.63
N ARG A 290 -14.39 15.51 9.65
CA ARG A 290 -13.97 16.34 10.78
C ARG A 290 -14.65 17.70 10.70
N THR A 291 -15.68 17.90 11.48
CA THR A 291 -16.40 19.18 11.54
C THR A 291 -15.73 20.19 12.47
N GLU A 292 -15.04 19.73 13.49
CA GLU A 292 -14.32 20.54 14.48
C GLU A 292 -12.98 19.88 14.83
N VAL A 293 -11.96 20.66 15.09
CA VAL A 293 -10.65 20.22 15.58
C VAL A 293 -10.35 20.92 16.90
N ASP A 294 -10.12 20.15 17.95
CA ASP A 294 -9.66 20.63 19.26
C ASP A 294 -8.14 20.53 19.34
N LEU A 295 -7.45 21.64 19.49
CA LEU A 295 -5.99 21.66 19.57
C LEU A 295 -5.44 20.85 20.74
N THR A 296 -6.20 20.70 21.85
CA THR A 296 -5.75 19.93 23.01
C THR A 296 -5.60 18.43 22.74
N GLU A 297 -6.26 17.91 21.70
CA GLU A 297 -6.13 16.54 21.23
C GLU A 297 -4.87 16.33 20.37
N LEU A 298 -4.33 17.40 19.79
CA LEU A 298 -3.20 17.37 18.88
C LEU A 298 -1.88 17.81 19.51
N ILE A 299 -1.93 18.41 20.72
CA ILE A 299 -0.76 18.98 21.39
C ILE A 299 -0.11 17.93 22.31
N ASP A 300 1.15 17.68 22.09
CA ASP A 300 1.97 16.89 23.00
C ASP A 300 2.55 17.78 24.13
N GLY A 301 2.48 17.32 25.38
CA GLY A 301 3.08 17.97 26.53
C GLY A 301 2.20 19.04 27.20
N ASP A 302 2.85 19.94 27.98
CA ASP A 302 2.14 20.90 28.82
C ASP A 302 1.49 22.02 28.03
N TYR A 303 0.22 22.30 28.36
CA TYR A 303 -0.53 23.48 27.93
C TYR A 303 -1.41 24.03 29.03
N GLU A 304 -1.88 25.26 28.88
CA GLU A 304 -2.89 25.88 29.75
C GLU A 304 -4.11 26.23 28.90
N VAL A 305 -5.30 26.00 29.44
CA VAL A 305 -6.58 26.37 28.83
C VAL A 305 -7.22 27.53 29.61
N TRP A 306 -7.51 28.61 28.92
CA TRP A 306 -8.28 29.73 29.43
C TRP A 306 -9.74 29.60 29.02
N VAL A 307 -10.65 29.66 29.98
CA VAL A 307 -12.08 29.55 29.71
C VAL A 307 -12.87 30.68 30.39
N ARG A 308 -14.03 30.97 29.80
CA ARG A 308 -15.01 31.89 30.39
C ARG A 308 -16.36 31.19 30.47
N PRO A 309 -16.83 30.90 31.70
CA PRO A 309 -18.13 30.28 31.90
C PRO A 309 -19.28 31.23 31.58
N SER A 310 -20.34 30.73 30.99
CA SER A 310 -21.63 31.39 30.78
C SER A 310 -22.43 31.49 32.09
N VAL A 311 -22.11 30.62 33.08
CA VAL A 311 -22.71 30.59 34.40
C VAL A 311 -21.99 31.54 35.38
N HIS A 312 -22.66 31.87 36.50
CA HIS A 312 -22.05 32.73 37.53
C HIS A 312 -20.80 32.06 38.13
N GLY A 313 -19.70 32.83 38.32
CA GLY A 313 -18.41 32.29 38.75
C GLY A 313 -18.45 31.49 40.06
N HIS A 314 -19.34 31.84 41.02
CA HIS A 314 -19.51 31.05 42.23
C HIS A 314 -20.14 29.65 41.94
N THR A 315 -21.09 29.56 41.01
CA THR A 315 -21.68 28.31 40.59
C THR A 315 -20.63 27.43 39.89
N PHE A 316 -19.84 28.05 38.99
CA PHE A 316 -18.77 27.39 38.28
C PHE A 316 -17.72 26.76 39.21
N THR A 317 -17.21 27.55 40.18
CA THR A 317 -16.19 27.05 41.12
C THR A 317 -16.74 26.11 42.19
N ALA A 318 -18.04 26.22 42.54
CA ALA A 318 -18.66 25.29 43.48
C ALA A 318 -18.78 23.86 42.87
N GLU A 319 -19.07 23.75 41.59
CA GLU A 319 -19.15 22.44 40.90
C GLU A 319 -17.77 21.82 40.72
N LEU A 320 -16.75 22.65 40.44
CA LEU A 320 -15.36 22.16 40.38
C LEU A 320 -14.82 21.69 41.75
N GLY A 321 -15.38 22.23 42.86
CA GLY A 321 -14.91 21.94 44.21
C GLY A 321 -13.68 22.79 44.64
N TRP A 322 -13.15 23.64 43.76
CA TRP A 322 -12.01 24.53 43.99
C TRP A 322 -12.09 25.78 43.10
N THR A 323 -11.16 26.70 43.27
CA THR A 323 -11.13 27.95 42.48
C THR A 323 -9.89 27.99 41.60
N PRO A 324 -10.01 27.82 40.27
CA PRO A 324 -8.89 27.94 39.35
C PRO A 324 -8.28 29.35 39.33
N ARG A 325 -7.05 29.45 38.82
CA ARG A 325 -6.36 30.74 38.64
C ARG A 325 -7.17 31.67 37.73
N ARG A 326 -7.35 32.92 38.13
CA ARG A 326 -8.07 33.93 37.33
C ARG A 326 -7.08 34.82 36.59
N VAL A 327 -7.24 34.93 35.30
CA VAL A 327 -6.35 35.70 34.43
C VAL A 327 -7.16 36.61 33.52
N PRO A 328 -6.83 37.91 33.47
CA PRO A 328 -7.42 38.80 32.47
C PRO A 328 -6.83 38.49 31.10
N LYS A 329 -7.67 38.34 30.08
CA LYS A 329 -7.26 38.27 28.69
C LYS A 329 -7.46 39.65 28.04
N ALA A 330 -6.35 40.28 27.67
CA ALA A 330 -6.32 41.69 27.25
C ALA A 330 -7.16 41.96 25.99
N ASP A 331 -7.10 41.03 25.06
CA ASP A 331 -7.77 41.10 23.75
C ASP A 331 -9.31 41.03 23.91
N ILE A 332 -9.80 40.27 24.88
CA ILE A 332 -11.24 40.15 25.20
C ILE A 332 -11.68 41.21 26.23
N GLY A 333 -10.75 41.85 26.93
CA GLY A 333 -11.03 42.82 27.98
C GLY A 333 -11.73 42.22 29.21
N GLN A 334 -11.65 40.92 29.42
CA GLN A 334 -12.37 40.18 30.46
C GLN A 334 -11.46 39.21 31.20
N THR A 335 -11.87 38.83 32.41
CA THR A 335 -11.17 37.84 33.24
C THR A 335 -11.83 36.49 33.09
N GLY A 336 -11.03 35.45 32.81
CA GLY A 336 -11.42 34.05 32.78
C GLY A 336 -10.67 33.20 33.78
N TYR A 337 -10.88 31.91 33.74
CA TYR A 337 -10.22 30.92 34.56
C TYR A 337 -9.20 30.14 33.71
N VAL A 338 -8.07 29.80 34.31
CA VAL A 338 -7.00 29.05 33.64
C VAL A 338 -6.80 27.72 34.34
N PHE A 339 -6.72 26.69 33.53
CA PHE A 339 -6.50 25.30 33.91
C PHE A 339 -5.19 24.80 33.28
N THR A 340 -4.44 24.00 34.02
CA THR A 340 -3.39 23.16 33.43
C THR A 340 -4.02 22.08 32.55
N ALA A 341 -3.23 21.41 31.73
CA ALA A 341 -3.70 20.28 30.90
C ALA A 341 -4.43 19.22 31.74
N GLU A 342 -3.80 18.76 32.83
CA GLU A 342 -4.38 17.78 33.76
C GLU A 342 -5.70 18.27 34.40
N GLU A 343 -5.74 19.50 34.86
CA GLU A 343 -6.94 20.07 35.46
C GLU A 343 -8.08 20.20 34.45
N PHE A 344 -7.76 20.58 33.22
CA PHE A 344 -8.74 20.67 32.13
C PHE A 344 -9.30 19.31 31.75
N GLU A 345 -8.43 18.33 31.51
CA GLU A 345 -8.85 17.00 31.13
C GLU A 345 -9.73 16.32 32.21
N ASN A 346 -9.38 16.49 33.48
CA ASN A 346 -10.17 15.95 34.60
C ASN A 346 -11.57 16.55 34.70
N HIS A 347 -11.83 17.73 34.11
CA HIS A 347 -13.10 18.44 34.19
C HIS A 347 -13.65 18.87 32.82
N ARG A 348 -13.11 18.28 31.72
CA ARG A 348 -13.40 18.66 30.32
C ARG A 348 -14.90 18.73 30.07
N GLU A 349 -15.64 17.66 30.33
CA GLU A 349 -17.07 17.58 30.08
C GLU A 349 -17.87 18.70 30.75
N TYR A 350 -17.57 18.99 32.01
CA TYR A 350 -18.24 20.09 32.73
C TYR A 350 -17.85 21.44 32.16
N ILE A 351 -16.55 21.69 31.92
CA ILE A 351 -16.05 22.95 31.38
C ILE A 351 -16.70 23.25 30.03
N GLU A 352 -16.71 22.28 29.14
CA GLU A 352 -17.32 22.41 27.81
C GLU A 352 -18.82 22.65 27.85
N SER A 353 -19.51 22.05 28.81
CA SER A 353 -20.96 22.23 28.96
C SER A 353 -21.38 23.65 29.39
N VAL A 354 -20.45 24.43 30.00
CA VAL A 354 -20.76 25.76 30.55
C VAL A 354 -19.84 26.90 30.03
N CYS A 355 -18.86 26.58 29.17
CA CYS A 355 -17.91 27.56 28.63
C CYS A 355 -17.93 27.55 27.09
N GLU A 356 -18.56 28.56 26.49
CA GLU A 356 -18.58 28.72 25.03
C GLU A 356 -17.25 29.28 24.48
N THR A 357 -16.45 29.93 25.30
CA THR A 357 -15.21 30.58 24.89
C THR A 357 -14.03 29.94 25.60
N SER A 358 -13.13 29.36 24.82
CA SER A 358 -11.90 28.72 25.30
C SER A 358 -10.71 29.03 24.40
N PHE A 359 -9.56 29.23 25.04
CA PHE A 359 -8.29 29.50 24.38
C PHE A 359 -7.20 28.64 24.99
N VAL A 360 -6.17 28.35 24.22
CA VAL A 360 -5.05 27.51 24.64
C VAL A 360 -3.72 28.22 24.39
N HIS A 361 -2.72 27.95 25.23
CA HIS A 361 -1.34 28.34 24.99
C HIS A 361 -0.35 27.43 25.72
N ARG A 362 0.93 27.52 25.36
CA ARG A 362 2.02 26.91 26.15
C ARG A 362 2.45 27.85 27.26
N GLU A 363 2.81 27.30 28.43
CA GLU A 363 3.18 28.07 29.63
C GLU A 363 4.27 29.12 29.37
N SER A 364 5.23 28.82 28.51
CA SER A 364 6.29 29.77 28.12
C SER A 364 5.88 30.78 27.04
N GLY A 365 4.70 30.66 26.45
CA GLY A 365 4.11 31.58 25.48
C GLY A 365 3.13 32.52 26.16
N ARG A 366 2.92 33.71 25.60
CA ARG A 366 1.96 34.70 26.17
C ARG A 366 0.78 34.95 25.24
N LYS A 367 0.78 34.32 24.06
CA LYS A 367 -0.28 34.44 23.08
C LYS A 367 -1.23 33.25 23.20
N TRP A 368 -2.47 33.57 23.42
CA TRP A 368 -3.59 32.65 23.43
C TRP A 368 -4.15 32.53 22.04
N VAL A 369 -4.40 31.29 21.61
CA VAL A 369 -5.12 30.98 20.36
C VAL A 369 -6.45 30.30 20.69
N PRO A 370 -7.49 30.38 19.84
CA PRO A 370 -8.70 29.61 20.05
C PRO A 370 -8.38 28.12 20.27
N ARG A 371 -9.16 27.43 21.11
CA ARG A 371 -8.94 26.01 21.38
C ARG A 371 -9.48 25.14 20.26
N THR A 372 -10.64 25.48 19.71
CA THR A 372 -11.32 24.73 18.67
C THR A 372 -11.43 25.53 17.38
N TYR A 373 -11.38 24.85 16.27
CA TYR A 373 -11.47 25.38 14.91
C TYR A 373 -12.44 24.58 14.08
N ASP A 374 -13.01 25.21 13.06
CA ASP A 374 -13.69 24.49 11.99
C ASP A 374 -12.72 23.48 11.34
N GLY A 375 -13.22 22.29 11.02
CA GLY A 375 -12.40 21.21 10.52
C GLY A 375 -11.78 21.51 9.15
N ASP A 376 -12.53 22.14 8.27
CA ASP A 376 -12.05 22.50 6.93
C ASP A 376 -10.99 23.60 6.99
N ASP A 377 -11.23 24.65 7.81
CA ASP A 377 -10.29 25.75 7.98
C ASP A 377 -8.96 25.27 8.60
N PHE A 378 -9.04 24.33 9.54
CA PHE A 378 -7.83 23.77 10.13
C PHE A 378 -7.03 22.91 9.15
N LEU A 379 -7.70 22.11 8.32
CA LEU A 379 -7.05 21.35 7.26
C LEU A 379 -6.40 22.26 6.20
N ASP A 380 -7.07 23.34 5.82
CA ASP A 380 -6.48 24.34 4.92
C ASP A 380 -5.24 25.01 5.53
N LEU A 381 -5.27 25.37 6.82
CA LEU A 381 -4.10 25.89 7.52
C LEU A 381 -2.93 24.93 7.49
N LEU A 382 -3.17 23.63 7.73
CA LEU A 382 -2.14 22.60 7.67
C LEU A 382 -1.57 22.48 6.25
N ALA A 383 -2.44 22.44 5.23
CA ALA A 383 -2.02 22.33 3.84
C ALA A 383 -1.18 23.56 3.41
N TRP A 384 -1.62 24.78 3.74
CA TRP A 384 -0.83 25.99 3.50
C TRP A 384 0.49 26.00 4.28
N PHE A 385 0.52 25.45 5.49
CA PHE A 385 1.77 25.33 6.24
C PHE A 385 2.71 24.28 5.63
N VAL A 386 2.19 23.19 5.12
CA VAL A 386 3.01 22.15 4.45
C VAL A 386 3.72 22.73 3.22
N THR A 387 3.02 23.53 2.42
CA THR A 387 3.60 24.14 1.19
C THR A 387 4.44 25.38 1.53
N GLU A 388 3.83 26.38 2.11
CA GLU A 388 4.32 27.76 2.23
C GLU A 388 4.82 28.11 3.65
N GLY A 389 4.68 27.17 4.59
CA GLY A 389 4.88 27.42 6.00
C GLY A 389 6.30 27.26 6.49
N SER A 390 6.70 28.09 7.45
CA SER A 390 7.94 27.95 8.22
C SER A 390 7.76 28.44 9.64
N VAL A 391 8.55 27.90 10.57
CA VAL A 391 8.58 28.33 11.96
C VAL A 391 9.94 28.94 12.29
N TYR A 392 9.90 30.11 12.92
CA TYR A 392 11.12 30.77 13.35
C TYR A 392 11.04 31.17 14.82
N THR A 393 12.02 30.75 15.60
CA THR A 393 12.17 31.16 17.01
C THR A 393 13.34 32.10 17.17
N SER A 394 13.03 33.37 17.45
CA SER A 394 14.03 34.39 17.78
C SER A 394 14.45 34.29 19.24
N LYS A 395 15.75 34.19 19.51
CA LYS A 395 16.31 34.29 20.86
C LYS A 395 16.65 35.78 21.18
N ASP A 396 16.42 36.20 22.42
CA ASP A 396 16.81 37.53 22.91
C ASP A 396 16.24 38.74 22.14
N LYS A 397 15.04 38.64 21.57
CA LYS A 397 14.36 39.76 20.91
C LYS A 397 13.87 40.77 21.96
N GLN A 398 14.13 42.06 21.72
CA GLN A 398 13.61 43.12 22.56
C GLN A 398 12.18 43.46 22.18
N PHE A 399 11.25 43.23 23.08
CA PHE A 399 9.84 43.57 22.93
C PHE A 399 9.54 44.88 23.75
N GLY A 400 9.53 46.01 23.07
CA GLY A 400 9.39 47.30 23.72
C GLY A 400 10.61 47.70 24.57
N GLU A 401 10.45 48.68 25.44
CA GLU A 401 11.58 49.23 26.23
C GLU A 401 12.03 48.38 27.42
N LYS A 402 11.22 47.41 27.87
CA LYS A 402 11.41 46.70 29.15
C LYS A 402 11.47 45.19 29.11
N PHE A 403 11.27 44.55 27.98
CA PHE A 403 11.17 43.11 27.94
C PHE A 403 12.08 42.49 26.88
N ARG A 404 12.92 41.53 27.29
CA ARG A 404 13.66 40.65 26.41
C ARG A 404 13.17 39.22 26.57
N GLY A 405 12.93 38.53 25.48
CA GLY A 405 12.47 37.13 25.47
C GLY A 405 12.60 36.47 24.11
N SER A 406 12.22 35.21 24.03
CA SER A 406 12.07 34.50 22.76
C SER A 406 10.66 34.69 22.22
N ALA A 407 10.53 34.75 20.88
CA ALA A 407 9.24 34.70 20.22
C ALA A 407 9.30 33.62 19.11
N THR A 408 8.30 32.79 19.08
CA THR A 408 8.08 31.85 17.99
C THR A 408 7.03 32.40 17.05
N THR A 409 7.34 32.46 15.78
CA THR A 409 6.45 32.90 14.71
C THR A 409 6.24 31.79 13.70
N VAL A 410 4.99 31.61 13.31
CA VAL A 410 4.58 30.82 12.16
C VAL A 410 4.44 31.79 10.99
N ASN A 411 5.11 31.50 9.90
CA ASN A 411 5.10 32.31 8.69
C ASN A 411 4.50 31.50 7.56
N LEU A 412 3.54 32.07 6.84
CA LEU A 412 2.97 31.54 5.60
C LEU A 412 3.38 32.50 4.47
N ALA A 413 4.31 32.04 3.63
CA ALA A 413 4.97 32.86 2.61
C ALA A 413 4.23 32.71 1.28
N GLN A 414 3.49 33.73 0.87
CA GLN A 414 2.83 33.79 -0.41
C GLN A 414 2.91 35.20 -0.98
N ASP A 415 3.50 35.34 -2.17
CA ASP A 415 3.65 36.64 -2.83
C ASP A 415 2.29 37.17 -3.29
N LYS A 416 2.02 38.45 -3.00
CA LYS A 416 0.88 39.17 -3.53
C LYS A 416 1.13 39.49 -5.00
N LEU A 417 0.66 38.64 -5.89
CA LEU A 417 0.80 38.81 -7.33
C LEU A 417 -0.42 39.52 -7.91
N PRO A 418 -0.25 40.33 -8.99
CA PRO A 418 -1.38 40.84 -9.74
C PRO A 418 -2.13 39.67 -10.37
N VAL A 419 -3.36 39.46 -9.97
CA VAL A 419 -4.21 38.39 -10.51
C VAL A 419 -4.61 38.76 -11.94
N ALA A 420 -4.26 37.89 -12.91
CA ALA A 420 -4.81 38.01 -14.26
C ALA A 420 -6.32 37.74 -14.24
N ASP A 421 -7.08 38.24 -15.23
CA ASP A 421 -8.52 38.05 -15.30
C ASP A 421 -8.94 36.60 -15.06
N GLY A 422 -9.61 36.34 -13.93
CA GLY A 422 -10.09 34.99 -13.52
C GLY A 422 -9.14 34.14 -12.70
N GLY A 423 -7.97 34.64 -12.28
CA GLY A 423 -7.06 33.95 -11.35
C GLY A 423 -7.51 34.08 -9.89
N VAL A 424 -6.95 33.25 -9.01
CA VAL A 424 -7.15 33.28 -7.55
C VAL A 424 -5.99 34.05 -6.90
N ASP A 425 -6.30 34.92 -5.95
CA ASP A 425 -5.28 35.58 -5.11
C ASP A 425 -5.04 34.75 -3.86
N HIS A 426 -4.12 33.80 -3.93
CA HIS A 426 -3.78 32.90 -2.81
C HIS A 426 -3.28 33.65 -1.59
N HIS A 427 -2.63 34.82 -1.75
CA HIS A 427 -2.27 35.67 -0.62
C HIS A 427 -3.53 36.16 0.11
N ALA A 428 -4.57 36.61 -0.62
CA ALA A 428 -5.83 37.00 -0.01
C ALA A 428 -6.57 35.82 0.65
N THR A 429 -6.55 34.64 0.01
CA THR A 429 -7.16 33.41 0.56
C THR A 429 -6.57 33.05 1.92
N ILE A 430 -5.24 33.10 2.07
CA ILE A 430 -4.58 32.87 3.38
C ILE A 430 -5.03 33.92 4.42
N GLY A 431 -5.18 35.19 4.01
CA GLY A 431 -5.65 36.25 4.91
C GLY A 431 -7.07 36.01 5.41
N GLU A 432 -7.98 35.65 4.51
CA GLU A 432 -9.37 35.30 4.86
C GLU A 432 -9.43 34.12 5.82
N LEU A 433 -8.66 33.04 5.53
CA LEU A 433 -8.55 31.88 6.40
C LEU A 433 -8.09 32.26 7.83
N LEU A 434 -7.03 33.06 7.94
CA LEU A 434 -6.51 33.49 9.27
C LEU A 434 -7.50 34.41 10.02
N ASP A 435 -8.27 35.23 9.30
CA ASP A 435 -9.33 36.07 9.88
C ASP A 435 -10.49 35.19 10.40
N ASP A 436 -10.96 34.21 9.62
CA ASP A 436 -12.03 33.29 10.00
C ASP A 436 -11.62 32.41 11.20
N MET A 437 -10.36 31.96 11.24
CA MET A 437 -9.80 31.24 12.38
C MET A 437 -9.52 32.13 13.61
N GLY A 438 -9.64 33.43 13.50
CA GLY A 438 -9.48 34.40 14.60
C GLY A 438 -8.02 34.59 15.05
N PHE A 439 -7.05 34.44 14.16
CA PHE A 439 -5.65 34.70 14.47
C PHE A 439 -5.31 36.20 14.41
N ASP A 440 -4.51 36.65 15.37
CA ASP A 440 -3.79 37.93 15.29
C ASP A 440 -2.52 37.72 14.44
N TYR A 441 -2.37 38.40 13.34
CA TYR A 441 -1.21 38.30 12.48
C TYR A 441 -0.64 39.67 12.06
N TYR A 442 0.61 39.64 11.62
CA TYR A 442 1.23 40.71 10.85
C TYR A 442 1.29 40.26 9.39
N VAL A 443 1.04 41.14 8.44
CA VAL A 443 1.07 40.87 7.02
C VAL A 443 1.90 41.90 6.25
N ASP A 444 2.64 41.46 5.29
CA ASP A 444 3.26 42.26 4.23
C ASP A 444 2.94 41.68 2.84
N ASP A 445 3.54 42.22 1.78
CA ASP A 445 3.26 41.77 0.40
C ASP A 445 3.74 40.35 0.09
N ARG A 446 4.39 39.65 1.04
CA ARG A 446 5.00 38.34 0.83
C ARG A 446 4.67 37.30 1.87
N CYS A 447 4.15 37.70 3.02
CA CYS A 447 4.06 36.78 4.14
C CYS A 447 3.03 37.20 5.18
N TYR A 448 2.34 36.21 5.71
CA TYR A 448 1.56 36.31 6.94
C TYR A 448 2.37 35.75 8.11
N THR A 449 2.41 36.46 9.23
CA THR A 449 3.19 36.05 10.41
C THR A 449 2.28 36.02 11.65
N VAL A 450 2.04 34.80 12.16
CA VAL A 450 1.31 34.56 13.42
C VAL A 450 2.31 34.31 14.54
N THR A 451 2.21 35.07 15.65
CA THR A 451 3.09 34.86 16.82
C THR A 451 2.40 33.93 17.80
N SER A 452 2.78 32.66 17.83
CA SER A 452 2.30 31.65 18.77
C SER A 452 3.33 30.55 18.92
N LYS A 453 3.79 30.32 20.15
CA LYS A 453 4.70 29.20 20.42
C LYS A 453 3.96 27.87 20.29
N LEU A 454 2.74 27.80 20.82
CA LEU A 454 1.94 26.57 20.75
C LEU A 454 1.67 26.15 19.30
N LEU A 455 1.22 27.09 18.45
CA LEU A 455 0.96 26.80 17.05
C LEU A 455 2.25 26.42 16.30
N GLY A 456 3.36 27.11 16.59
CA GLY A 456 4.66 26.76 16.00
C GLY A 456 5.12 25.36 16.38
N ASP A 457 5.05 25.01 17.67
CA ASP A 457 5.42 23.68 18.16
C ASP A 457 4.51 22.58 17.55
N LEU A 458 3.19 22.84 17.48
CA LEU A 458 2.21 21.92 16.89
C LEU A 458 2.51 21.67 15.40
N LEU A 459 2.61 22.74 14.62
CA LEU A 459 2.82 22.63 13.17
C LEU A 459 4.18 21.98 12.85
N THR A 460 5.23 22.31 13.60
CA THR A 460 6.53 21.67 13.43
C THR A 460 6.48 20.18 13.76
N SER A 461 5.81 19.79 14.85
CA SER A 461 5.73 18.38 15.25
C SER A 461 4.88 17.52 14.31
N ARG A 462 3.83 18.11 13.71
CA ARG A 462 2.90 17.37 12.84
C ARG A 462 3.25 17.45 11.36
N CYS A 463 3.80 18.58 10.91
CA CYS A 463 4.07 18.83 9.49
C CYS A 463 5.57 18.92 9.14
N GLY A 464 6.47 18.76 10.11
CA GLY A 464 7.93 18.89 9.92
C GLY A 464 8.43 20.34 9.92
N ASP A 465 9.74 20.50 10.14
CA ASP A 465 10.43 21.80 10.17
C ASP A 465 11.41 21.91 8.99
N GLY A 466 11.11 22.82 8.09
CA GLY A 466 11.93 23.04 6.89
C GLY A 466 11.54 22.15 5.69
N SER A 467 12.02 22.54 4.51
CA SER A 467 11.56 22.01 3.22
C SER A 467 11.89 20.51 2.98
N PHE A 468 12.85 19.95 3.72
CA PHE A 468 13.26 18.54 3.58
C PHE A 468 12.54 17.61 4.56
N GLU A 469 11.87 18.18 5.57
CA GLU A 469 11.21 17.42 6.65
C GLU A 469 9.69 17.56 6.61
N LYS A 470 9.15 18.25 5.60
CA LYS A 470 7.71 18.43 5.44
C LYS A 470 7.02 17.08 5.23
N GLN A 471 5.84 16.94 5.86
CA GLN A 471 4.99 15.76 5.78
C GLN A 471 3.52 16.15 5.98
N ILE A 472 2.60 15.30 5.54
CA ILE A 472 1.18 15.41 5.83
C ILE A 472 0.90 14.73 7.18
N PRO A 473 0.20 15.38 8.13
CA PRO A 473 -0.19 14.73 9.39
C PRO A 473 -1.04 13.48 9.13
N GLU A 474 -0.74 12.37 9.82
CA GLU A 474 -1.38 11.07 9.60
C GLU A 474 -2.92 11.12 9.67
N PHE A 475 -3.48 11.88 10.61
CA PHE A 475 -4.93 12.00 10.75
C PHE A 475 -5.66 12.57 9.51
N VAL A 476 -4.94 13.20 8.57
CA VAL A 476 -5.53 13.70 7.31
C VAL A 476 -5.99 12.52 6.43
N PHE A 477 -5.31 11.38 6.51
CA PHE A 477 -5.68 10.18 5.76
C PHE A 477 -6.96 9.52 6.30
N ASP A 478 -7.32 9.80 7.57
CA ASP A 478 -8.56 9.34 8.21
C ASP A 478 -9.76 10.27 7.94
N CYS A 479 -9.54 11.42 7.31
CA CYS A 479 -10.61 12.36 6.98
C CYS A 479 -11.47 11.85 5.81
N SER A 480 -12.66 12.45 5.64
CA SER A 480 -13.52 12.17 4.51
C SER A 480 -12.83 12.42 3.16
N SER A 481 -13.26 11.70 2.11
CA SER A 481 -12.73 11.87 0.76
C SER A 481 -12.86 13.32 0.27
N ARG A 482 -13.92 14.03 0.67
CA ARG A 482 -14.11 15.45 0.40
C ARG A 482 -13.00 16.29 1.03
N GLN A 483 -12.67 16.04 2.28
CA GLN A 483 -11.64 16.80 3.01
C GLN A 483 -10.23 16.45 2.52
N LYS A 484 -9.93 15.19 2.25
CA LYS A 484 -8.68 14.78 1.58
C LYS A 484 -8.51 15.49 0.24
N ARG A 485 -9.58 15.57 -0.56
CA ARG A 485 -9.54 16.29 -1.84
C ARG A 485 -9.27 17.77 -1.66
N ARG A 486 -9.96 18.43 -0.71
CA ARG A 486 -9.72 19.84 -0.37
C ARG A 486 -8.28 20.10 0.05
N PHE A 487 -7.73 19.24 0.91
CA PHE A 487 -6.34 19.32 1.34
C PHE A 487 -5.37 19.24 0.15
N LEU A 488 -5.57 18.27 -0.74
CA LEU A 488 -4.77 18.12 -1.96
C LEU A 488 -4.86 19.38 -2.85
N GLU A 489 -6.04 19.95 -2.99
CA GLU A 489 -6.23 21.17 -3.81
C GLU A 489 -5.46 22.35 -3.26
N VAL A 490 -5.42 22.55 -1.94
CA VAL A 490 -4.61 23.60 -1.31
C VAL A 490 -3.11 23.34 -1.49
N LEU A 491 -2.65 22.09 -1.37
CA LEU A 491 -1.25 21.76 -1.67
C LEU A 491 -0.86 22.17 -3.09
N ILE A 492 -1.74 21.88 -4.08
CA ILE A 492 -1.49 22.23 -5.48
C ILE A 492 -1.52 23.76 -5.68
N ASP A 493 -2.35 24.48 -4.96
CA ASP A 493 -2.44 25.93 -5.04
C ASP A 493 -1.18 26.62 -4.47
N GLY A 494 -0.46 25.98 -3.53
CA GLY A 494 0.83 26.44 -3.01
C GLY A 494 1.99 26.10 -3.98
N ASP A 495 2.44 24.87 -3.97
CA ASP A 495 3.64 24.41 -4.70
C ASP A 495 3.33 23.64 -6.01
N GLY A 496 2.12 23.75 -6.52
CA GLY A 496 1.67 23.04 -7.72
C GLY A 496 1.59 23.90 -8.96
N ASP A 497 1.35 23.21 -10.09
CA ASP A 497 1.11 23.79 -11.40
C ASP A 497 -0.06 23.04 -12.06
N ARG A 498 -1.16 23.76 -12.35
CA ARG A 498 -2.39 23.18 -12.92
C ARG A 498 -2.42 23.32 -14.42
N GLN A 499 -2.82 22.24 -15.10
CA GLN A 499 -3.18 22.20 -16.49
C GLN A 499 -4.63 21.69 -16.64
N VAL A 500 -5.17 21.64 -17.86
CA VAL A 500 -6.61 21.37 -18.08
C VAL A 500 -7.11 20.08 -17.44
N ASN A 501 -6.34 18.99 -17.47
CA ASN A 501 -6.70 17.68 -16.92
C ASN A 501 -5.53 17.03 -16.17
N SER A 502 -4.59 17.83 -15.73
CA SER A 502 -3.41 17.34 -15.02
C SER A 502 -2.85 18.42 -14.12
N TRP A 503 -2.11 18.01 -13.13
CA TRP A 503 -1.36 18.91 -12.27
C TRP A 503 -0.05 18.27 -11.86
N ARG A 504 0.84 19.12 -11.39
CA ARG A 504 2.15 18.74 -10.91
C ARG A 504 2.35 19.40 -9.56
N TYR A 505 2.89 18.65 -8.61
CA TYR A 505 3.32 19.12 -7.31
C TYR A 505 4.84 18.97 -7.18
N SER A 506 5.51 19.89 -6.48
CA SER A 506 6.97 19.87 -6.33
C SER A 506 7.35 19.94 -4.85
N THR A 507 8.23 19.05 -4.39
CA THR A 507 8.73 19.07 -3.01
C THR A 507 10.18 18.63 -2.94
N SER A 508 10.90 19.05 -1.87
CA SER A 508 12.24 18.56 -1.54
C SER A 508 12.23 17.47 -0.46
N SER A 509 11.08 17.22 0.17
CA SER A 509 10.90 16.20 1.20
C SER A 509 10.58 14.85 0.58
N ASP A 510 11.28 13.80 1.00
CA ASP A 510 10.98 12.43 0.62
C ASP A 510 9.64 11.99 1.26
N ALA A 511 9.42 12.30 2.55
CA ALA A 511 8.18 11.99 3.24
C ALA A 511 6.96 12.67 2.59
N LEU A 512 7.06 13.96 2.26
CA LEU A 512 5.95 14.67 1.60
C LEU A 512 5.69 14.15 0.18
N ARG A 513 6.71 13.68 -0.54
CA ARG A 513 6.51 12.99 -1.82
C ARG A 513 5.61 11.75 -1.60
N ASP A 514 5.97 10.92 -0.65
CA ASP A 514 5.26 9.68 -0.37
C ASP A 514 3.84 9.95 0.14
N ASP A 515 3.67 10.94 1.00
CA ASP A 515 2.36 11.35 1.51
C ASP A 515 1.42 11.87 0.40
N VAL A 516 1.94 12.64 -0.56
CA VAL A 516 1.13 13.12 -1.70
C VAL A 516 0.74 11.94 -2.61
N LEU A 517 1.61 10.96 -2.81
CA LEU A 517 1.28 9.73 -3.54
C LEU A 517 0.20 8.92 -2.81
N ARG A 518 0.33 8.74 -1.49
CA ARG A 518 -0.68 8.11 -0.62
C ARG A 518 -2.03 8.83 -0.71
N LEU A 519 -2.02 10.16 -0.60
CA LEU A 519 -3.23 10.97 -0.67
C LEU A 519 -3.92 10.83 -2.04
N CYS A 520 -3.16 10.81 -3.13
CA CYS A 520 -3.68 10.53 -4.47
C CYS A 520 -4.31 9.13 -4.53
N THR A 521 -3.63 8.11 -3.98
CA THR A 521 -4.13 6.73 -3.94
C THR A 521 -5.45 6.64 -3.18
N HIS A 522 -5.59 7.31 -2.01
CA HIS A 522 -6.84 7.40 -1.26
C HIS A 522 -7.97 8.11 -2.00
N LEU A 523 -7.65 8.91 -3.01
CA LEU A 523 -8.62 9.64 -3.84
C LEU A 523 -8.88 8.97 -5.21
N GLY A 524 -8.41 7.74 -5.42
CA GLY A 524 -8.60 7.03 -6.69
C GLY A 524 -7.75 7.58 -7.83
N LEU A 525 -6.71 8.37 -7.54
CA LEU A 525 -5.90 9.04 -8.54
C LEU A 525 -4.57 8.30 -8.76
N THR A 526 -4.26 8.04 -10.02
CA THR A 526 -2.93 7.55 -10.40
C THR A 526 -1.92 8.70 -10.37
N ALA A 527 -0.92 8.59 -9.50
CA ALA A 527 0.18 9.53 -9.39
C ALA A 527 1.51 8.83 -9.74
N ASN A 528 2.40 9.57 -10.34
CA ASN A 528 3.77 9.14 -10.58
C ASN A 528 4.74 10.28 -10.25
N TYR A 529 6.00 9.94 -9.96
CA TYR A 529 6.99 10.94 -9.61
C TYR A 529 8.29 10.78 -10.39
N ASN A 530 9.05 11.86 -10.47
CA ASN A 530 10.46 11.82 -10.87
C ASN A 530 11.26 12.84 -10.07
N ARG A 531 12.57 12.75 -10.18
CA ARG A 531 13.49 13.70 -9.56
C ARG A 531 14.06 14.64 -10.62
N ASP A 532 13.88 15.94 -10.40
CA ASP A 532 14.44 16.97 -11.27
C ASP A 532 15.17 18.05 -10.46
N SER A 533 16.44 18.29 -10.79
CA SER A 533 17.24 19.37 -10.19
C SER A 533 17.31 19.37 -8.65
N GLY A 534 17.17 18.19 -8.04
CA GLY A 534 17.25 17.99 -6.58
C GLY A 534 15.90 18.01 -5.86
N SER A 535 14.80 18.29 -6.56
CA SER A 535 13.42 18.22 -6.04
C SER A 535 12.66 17.07 -6.66
N TRP A 536 11.71 16.53 -5.92
CA TRP A 536 10.72 15.60 -6.42
C TRP A 536 9.62 16.34 -7.18
N ARG A 537 9.13 15.75 -8.24
CA ARG A 537 7.98 16.23 -8.99
C ARG A 537 6.97 15.10 -9.13
N ILE A 538 5.79 15.32 -8.61
CA ILE A 538 4.67 14.40 -8.64
C ILE A 538 3.71 14.87 -9.73
N TYR A 539 3.31 13.95 -10.59
CA TYR A 539 2.42 14.20 -11.72
C TYR A 539 1.15 13.41 -11.55
N VAL A 540 0.02 14.06 -11.69
CA VAL A 540 -1.29 13.41 -11.67
C VAL A 540 -2.08 13.83 -12.90
N THR A 541 -2.77 12.88 -13.52
CA THR A 541 -3.68 13.13 -14.62
C THR A 541 -5.05 12.60 -14.27
N GLU A 542 -5.99 13.49 -14.07
CA GLU A 542 -7.37 13.15 -13.70
C GLU A 542 -8.17 12.67 -14.93
N GLY A 543 -9.05 11.67 -14.71
CA GLY A 543 -9.93 11.12 -15.75
C GLY A 543 -9.19 10.54 -16.96
N SER A 544 -7.93 10.20 -16.81
CA SER A 544 -7.10 9.66 -17.87
C SER A 544 -6.90 8.16 -17.67
N LYS A 545 -7.29 7.41 -18.69
CA LYS A 545 -7.10 5.96 -18.73
C LYS A 545 -5.62 5.58 -18.74
N ASN A 546 -5.26 4.56 -17.98
CA ASN A 546 -3.93 3.97 -17.98
C ASN A 546 -3.80 2.94 -19.10
N THR A 547 -3.70 3.44 -20.35
CA THR A 547 -3.75 2.61 -21.55
C THR A 547 -2.42 1.93 -21.82
N LEU A 548 -2.47 0.61 -22.07
CA LEU A 548 -1.36 -0.24 -22.44
C LEU A 548 -1.53 -0.77 -23.86
N ARG A 549 -0.49 -0.65 -24.68
CA ARG A 549 -0.43 -1.18 -26.05
C ARG A 549 0.85 -1.98 -26.23
N MET A 550 0.77 -3.29 -26.07
CA MET A 550 1.94 -4.17 -26.06
C MET A 550 2.88 -4.01 -27.26
N HIS A 551 2.33 -3.80 -28.47
CA HIS A 551 3.15 -3.62 -29.67
C HIS A 551 4.04 -2.35 -29.66
N ARG A 552 3.78 -1.38 -28.77
CA ARG A 552 4.52 -0.12 -28.66
C ARG A 552 5.26 0.02 -27.34
N SER A 553 4.74 -0.62 -26.30
CA SER A 553 5.11 -0.38 -24.92
C SER A 553 5.78 -1.60 -24.28
N SER A 554 5.99 -2.70 -25.01
CA SER A 554 6.65 -3.87 -24.44
C SER A 554 7.87 -4.31 -25.23
N SER A 555 8.86 -4.80 -24.49
CA SER A 555 10.04 -5.50 -25.00
C SER A 555 10.31 -6.73 -24.13
N ARG A 556 11.25 -7.56 -24.55
CA ARG A 556 11.73 -8.69 -23.75
C ARG A 556 13.16 -8.40 -23.31
N SER A 557 13.48 -8.75 -22.09
CA SER A 557 14.82 -8.72 -21.53
C SER A 557 15.08 -10.00 -20.73
N THR A 558 16.28 -10.14 -20.18
CA THR A 558 16.66 -11.27 -19.32
C THR A 558 16.96 -10.72 -17.93
N ALA A 559 16.62 -11.47 -16.90
CA ALA A 559 16.91 -11.10 -15.52
C ALA A 559 18.43 -11.14 -15.26
N GLU A 560 18.96 -10.07 -14.66
CA GLU A 560 20.37 -9.97 -14.29
C GLU A 560 20.60 -10.10 -12.77
N ASN A 561 19.58 -9.79 -11.96
CA ASN A 561 19.66 -9.73 -10.50
C ASN A 561 18.55 -10.52 -9.80
N GLY A 562 18.05 -11.57 -10.45
CA GLY A 562 16.95 -12.37 -9.93
C GLY A 562 15.60 -11.66 -9.98
N VAL A 563 14.59 -12.27 -9.34
CA VAL A 563 13.22 -11.77 -9.28
C VAL A 563 12.63 -11.99 -7.89
N TYR A 564 11.69 -11.13 -7.52
CA TYR A 564 11.10 -11.06 -6.19
C TYR A 564 9.58 -10.92 -6.29
N CYS A 565 8.87 -11.43 -5.32
CA CYS A 565 7.42 -11.30 -5.24
C CYS A 565 6.95 -11.34 -3.79
N VAL A 566 5.79 -10.72 -3.54
CA VAL A 566 5.09 -10.84 -2.27
C VAL A 566 3.71 -11.46 -2.51
N THR A 567 3.15 -12.10 -1.50
CA THR A 567 1.74 -12.50 -1.47
C THR A 567 1.01 -11.57 -0.53
N VAL A 568 -0.06 -10.96 -1.01
CA VAL A 568 -0.94 -10.06 -0.26
C VAL A 568 -2.25 -10.78 0.04
N GLU A 569 -2.80 -10.59 1.21
CA GLU A 569 -4.03 -11.24 1.65
C GLU A 569 -5.23 -10.88 0.74
N ASP A 570 -6.12 -11.82 0.52
CA ASP A 570 -7.42 -11.75 -0.18
C ASP A 570 -7.35 -11.34 -1.66
N ASN A 571 -7.10 -10.07 -1.97
CA ASN A 571 -7.28 -9.50 -3.31
C ASN A 571 -6.21 -9.91 -4.32
N HIS A 572 -5.08 -10.41 -3.87
CA HIS A 572 -3.94 -10.81 -4.71
C HIS A 572 -3.49 -9.71 -5.69
N THR A 573 -3.59 -8.44 -5.27
CA THR A 573 -3.15 -7.26 -6.02
C THR A 573 -2.18 -6.43 -5.21
N LEU A 574 -1.34 -5.67 -5.88
CA LEU A 574 -0.30 -4.84 -5.31
C LEU A 574 -0.15 -3.55 -6.12
N LEU A 575 -0.02 -2.42 -5.43
CA LEU A 575 0.27 -1.13 -6.07
C LEU A 575 1.78 -0.99 -6.22
N ALA A 576 2.29 -1.35 -7.39
CA ALA A 576 3.72 -1.43 -7.66
C ALA A 576 4.10 -0.82 -9.02
N GLY A 577 5.40 -0.64 -9.23
CA GLY A 577 5.96 -0.17 -10.49
C GLY A 577 7.44 0.15 -10.38
N ARG A 578 8.00 0.83 -11.35
CA ARG A 578 9.41 1.22 -11.39
C ARG A 578 9.53 2.70 -11.73
N ASN A 579 10.67 3.29 -11.35
CA ASN A 579 10.98 4.68 -11.68
C ASN A 579 9.88 5.68 -11.27
N GLY A 580 9.25 5.44 -10.13
CA GLY A 580 8.22 6.31 -9.57
C GLY A 580 6.85 6.21 -10.26
N THR A 581 6.58 5.15 -11.00
CA THR A 581 5.25 4.86 -11.55
C THR A 581 4.58 3.74 -10.78
N PHE A 582 3.28 3.84 -10.50
CA PHE A 582 2.56 2.84 -9.71
C PHE A 582 1.26 2.45 -10.39
N GLN A 583 0.99 1.15 -10.45
CA GLN A 583 -0.23 0.56 -10.99
C GLN A 583 -0.60 -0.69 -10.20
N PHE A 584 -1.91 -0.98 -10.12
CA PHE A 584 -2.35 -2.25 -9.55
C PHE A 584 -2.08 -3.40 -10.51
N VAL A 585 -1.38 -4.40 -10.02
CA VAL A 585 -1.04 -5.64 -10.73
C VAL A 585 -1.25 -6.83 -9.82
N GLY A 586 -1.37 -8.01 -10.40
CA GLY A 586 -1.48 -9.25 -9.65
C GLY A 586 -0.14 -9.67 -9.03
N GLN A 587 -0.20 -10.72 -8.25
CA GLN A 587 0.95 -11.30 -7.54
C GLN A 587 1.02 -12.82 -7.71
N SER A 588 1.91 -13.49 -6.96
CA SER A 588 2.24 -14.91 -7.09
C SER A 588 1.03 -15.85 -7.04
N LEU A 589 1.16 -16.97 -7.75
CA LEU A 589 0.10 -17.95 -8.04
C LEU A 589 -0.18 -18.94 -6.91
N TYR A 590 0.24 -18.67 -5.68
CA TYR A 590 0.03 -19.60 -4.57
C TYR A 590 -1.45 -19.91 -4.31
N GLY A 591 -2.34 -18.98 -4.63
CA GLY A 591 -3.79 -19.10 -4.51
C GLY A 591 -4.53 -19.92 -5.56
N VAL A 592 -3.86 -20.73 -6.43
CA VAL A 592 -4.57 -21.52 -7.46
C VAL A 592 -5.58 -22.49 -6.87
N SER A 593 -5.30 -23.10 -5.72
CA SER A 593 -6.25 -23.95 -5.03
C SER A 593 -7.43 -23.19 -4.42
N GLY A 594 -7.26 -21.92 -4.11
CA GLY A 594 -8.28 -20.98 -3.64
C GLY A 594 -8.94 -20.17 -4.76
N TRP A 595 -8.49 -20.29 -6.00
CA TRP A 595 -9.05 -19.55 -7.12
C TRP A 595 -10.30 -20.22 -7.68
N ASP A 596 -11.43 -19.53 -7.65
CA ASP A 596 -12.77 -20.02 -8.04
C ASP A 596 -12.87 -20.50 -9.51
N LYS A 597 -11.95 -20.08 -10.38
CA LYS A 597 -11.89 -20.51 -11.80
C LYS A 597 -11.04 -21.76 -12.01
N PHE A 598 -10.31 -22.21 -10.98
CA PHE A 598 -9.54 -23.45 -11.05
C PHE A 598 -10.48 -24.66 -10.94
N ARG A 599 -10.25 -25.71 -11.72
CA ARG A 599 -11.15 -26.88 -11.77
C ARG A 599 -11.24 -27.67 -10.46
N LEU A 600 -10.18 -27.63 -9.66
CA LEU A 600 -10.10 -28.24 -8.34
C LEU A 600 -10.31 -27.23 -7.21
N TYR A 601 -10.92 -26.07 -7.49
CA TYR A 601 -11.27 -25.11 -6.44
C TYR A 601 -12.15 -25.75 -5.36
N ASP A 602 -11.69 -25.68 -4.12
CA ASP A 602 -12.43 -26.05 -2.93
C ASP A 602 -11.98 -25.16 -1.77
N LYS A 603 -12.83 -24.23 -1.36
CA LYS A 603 -12.56 -23.27 -0.30
C LYS A 603 -12.18 -23.93 1.03
N GLU A 604 -12.88 -24.98 1.42
CA GLU A 604 -12.61 -25.66 2.69
C GLU A 604 -11.28 -26.39 2.66
N ALA A 605 -10.90 -26.95 1.50
CA ALA A 605 -9.58 -27.54 1.30
C ALA A 605 -8.47 -26.46 1.33
N ALA A 606 -8.66 -25.31 0.69
CA ALA A 606 -7.72 -24.19 0.72
C ALA A 606 -7.54 -23.64 2.15
N ALA A 607 -8.63 -23.38 2.87
CA ALA A 607 -8.60 -22.96 4.27
C ALA A 607 -7.91 -23.99 5.20
N ALA A 608 -8.13 -25.28 4.97
CA ALA A 608 -7.48 -26.35 5.73
C ALA A 608 -5.97 -26.38 5.52
N ILE A 609 -5.50 -26.15 4.29
CA ILE A 609 -4.08 -26.09 3.95
C ILE A 609 -3.40 -24.93 4.67
N THR A 610 -3.97 -23.72 4.59
CA THR A 610 -3.40 -22.54 5.24
C THR A 610 -3.43 -22.65 6.77
N ALA A 611 -4.50 -23.18 7.36
CA ALA A 611 -4.57 -23.43 8.80
C ALA A 611 -3.52 -24.47 9.27
N THR A 612 -3.31 -25.54 8.51
CA THR A 612 -2.25 -26.52 8.80
C THR A 612 -0.87 -25.88 8.71
N GLY A 613 -0.67 -24.97 7.75
CA GLY A 613 0.58 -24.20 7.63
C GLY A 613 0.83 -23.32 8.86
N ARG A 614 -0.19 -22.63 9.37
CA ARG A 614 -0.10 -21.84 10.62
C ARG A 614 0.34 -22.69 11.81
N ASP A 615 -0.31 -23.83 12.02
CA ASP A 615 0.04 -24.74 13.13
C ASP A 615 1.49 -25.25 13.04
N VAL A 616 1.99 -25.52 11.83
CA VAL A 616 3.39 -25.94 11.62
C VAL A 616 4.36 -24.80 11.95
N ILE A 617 4.05 -23.56 11.55
CA ILE A 617 4.86 -22.38 11.85
C ILE A 617 4.87 -22.12 13.36
N GLU A 618 3.73 -22.11 14.04
CA GLU A 618 3.61 -21.93 15.49
C GLU A 618 4.40 -22.99 16.26
N PHE A 619 4.25 -24.25 15.88
CA PHE A 619 5.04 -25.35 16.48
C PHE A 619 6.55 -25.16 16.28
N THR A 620 6.97 -24.67 15.10
CA THR A 620 8.38 -24.44 14.79
C THR A 620 8.93 -23.28 15.62
N ASP A 621 8.16 -22.19 15.78
CA ASP A 621 8.53 -21.06 16.64
C ASP A 621 8.65 -21.48 18.10
N GLU A 622 7.69 -22.22 18.65
CA GLU A 622 7.76 -22.76 20.00
C GLU A 622 8.99 -23.65 20.21
N ALA A 623 9.23 -24.61 19.29
CA ALA A 623 10.35 -25.53 19.38
C ALA A 623 11.72 -24.84 19.21
N ALA A 624 11.80 -23.74 18.47
CA ALA A 624 13.02 -22.96 18.31
C ALA A 624 13.33 -22.08 19.53
N ASN A 625 12.30 -21.69 20.30
CA ASN A 625 12.43 -20.85 21.49
C ASN A 625 12.58 -21.65 22.79
N GLU A 626 12.31 -22.98 22.82
CA GLU A 626 12.63 -23.92 23.92
C GLU A 626 14.12 -24.30 23.94
#